data_29cccd3e152437fe5c9b7ecfb251fc8d
#
_entry.id   29cccd3e152437fe5c9b7ecfb251fc8d
#
_cell.length_a   1.000
_cell.length_b   1.000
_cell.length_c   1.000
_cell.angle_alpha   90.00
_cell.angle_beta   90.00
_cell.angle_gamma   90.00
#
_symmetry.space_group_name_H-M   'P 1'
#
loop_
_entity.id
_entity.type
_entity.pdbx_description
1 polymer ?
#
loop_
_entity_poly.entity_id
_entity_poly.type
_entity_poly.pdbx_seq_one_letter_code
_entity_poly.pdbx_strand_id
1 'polypeptide(L)'
;MKEEFFKAMDFRHACKVFDDTKKIPEEDLNFILEVARKSPSSFGMEPWKFLVVQNQELKEKIRPTCWNQVQITSCSDLVIVLAKIEDVKVESGVPEKRFGRRPMPQEKKDFYINLYANHLKDTLSSDKNIYEWTSRQTYIAVGNMMTAAAAIGIDSCPIEGFEKDKLEQILELDTTKYQVAMVLPFGYRLNEQSDQLRLSFDEVVEFVK
;
A
#
# COMPACT_ATOMS: atom_id res chain seq x y z
N MET A 1 16.82 14.63 -13.29
CA MET A 1 15.65 14.55 -12.36
C MET A 1 14.34 14.19 -13.07
N LYS A 2 13.76 15.05 -13.97
CA LYS A 2 12.51 14.67 -14.69
C LYS A 2 12.68 13.42 -15.54
N GLU A 3 13.75 13.34 -16.31
CA GLU A 3 14.06 12.18 -17.15
C GLU A 3 14.31 10.90 -16.35
N GLU A 4 14.99 10.98 -15.21
CA GLU A 4 15.22 9.85 -14.31
C GLU A 4 13.89 9.34 -13.71
N PHE A 5 12.99 10.27 -13.36
CA PHE A 5 11.66 9.91 -12.90
C PHE A 5 10.84 9.19 -13.98
N PHE A 6 10.87 9.70 -15.22
CA PHE A 6 10.21 9.00 -16.34
C PHE A 6 10.82 7.63 -16.60
N LYS A 7 12.16 7.48 -16.54
CA LYS A 7 12.81 6.16 -16.64
C LYS A 7 12.30 5.18 -15.58
N ALA A 8 12.10 5.65 -14.33
CA ALA A 8 11.52 4.81 -13.28
C ALA A 8 10.06 4.42 -13.59
N MET A 9 9.26 5.35 -14.14
CA MET A 9 7.89 5.07 -14.55
C MET A 9 7.81 4.10 -15.73
N ASP A 10 8.74 4.18 -16.68
CA ASP A 10 8.86 3.25 -17.82
C ASP A 10 9.40 1.88 -17.39
N PHE A 11 10.32 1.85 -16.41
CA PHE A 11 10.83 0.62 -15.81
C PHE A 11 9.73 -0.14 -15.05
N ARG A 12 8.84 0.58 -14.35
CA ARG A 12 7.82 -0.02 -13.49
C ARG A 12 6.75 -0.75 -14.32
N HIS A 13 6.62 -2.04 -14.11
CA HIS A 13 5.57 -2.88 -14.69
C HIS A 13 5.05 -3.88 -13.64
N ALA A 14 4.03 -4.64 -13.97
CA ALA A 14 3.56 -5.75 -13.14
C ALA A 14 4.40 -7.00 -13.43
N CYS A 15 5.51 -7.15 -12.72
CA CYS A 15 6.42 -8.29 -12.87
C CYS A 15 5.72 -9.60 -12.50
N LYS A 16 5.65 -10.55 -13.44
CA LYS A 16 4.90 -11.80 -13.25
C LYS A 16 5.75 -12.95 -12.73
N VAL A 17 7.07 -12.91 -12.94
CA VAL A 17 8.02 -13.91 -12.45
C VAL A 17 9.28 -13.21 -11.99
N PHE A 18 9.66 -13.42 -10.74
CA PHE A 18 10.91 -12.91 -10.19
C PHE A 18 12.01 -13.98 -10.25
N ASP A 19 13.27 -13.55 -10.27
CA ASP A 19 14.45 -14.37 -10.09
C ASP A 19 14.60 -14.69 -8.60
N ASP A 20 14.21 -15.89 -8.20
CA ASP A 20 14.18 -16.34 -6.78
C ASP A 20 15.58 -16.53 -6.18
N THR A 21 16.61 -16.55 -7.04
CA THR A 21 18.02 -16.61 -6.64
C THR A 21 18.55 -15.27 -6.16
N LYS A 22 17.87 -14.16 -6.50
CA LYS A 22 18.26 -12.79 -6.13
C LYS A 22 17.42 -12.27 -4.98
N LYS A 23 18.10 -11.69 -3.98
CA LYS A 23 17.47 -11.05 -2.83
C LYS A 23 17.72 -9.55 -2.86
N ILE A 24 16.70 -8.80 -2.45
CA ILE A 24 16.81 -7.35 -2.28
C ILE A 24 17.72 -7.08 -1.07
N PRO A 25 18.73 -6.21 -1.18
CA PRO A 25 19.50 -5.76 -0.02
C PRO A 25 18.59 -5.10 1.03
N GLU A 26 18.89 -5.32 2.30
CA GLU A 26 18.10 -4.76 3.41
C GLU A 26 17.99 -3.23 3.34
N GLU A 27 19.05 -2.55 2.92
CA GLU A 27 19.07 -1.09 2.75
C GLU A 27 18.04 -0.63 1.70
N ASP A 28 17.96 -1.32 0.56
CA ASP A 28 17.03 -1.02 -0.52
C ASP A 28 15.58 -1.32 -0.12
N LEU A 29 15.34 -2.43 0.57
CA LEU A 29 14.03 -2.75 1.12
C LEU A 29 13.58 -1.68 2.12
N ASN A 30 14.46 -1.29 3.04
CA ASN A 30 14.21 -0.25 4.02
C ASN A 30 13.93 1.10 3.36
N PHE A 31 14.64 1.45 2.27
CA PHE A 31 14.35 2.64 1.47
C PHE A 31 12.91 2.62 0.92
N ILE A 32 12.48 1.50 0.32
CA ILE A 32 11.12 1.34 -0.23
C ILE A 32 10.06 1.50 0.87
N LEU A 33 10.28 0.88 2.03
CA LEU A 33 9.36 0.95 3.17
C LEU A 33 9.31 2.35 3.80
N GLU A 34 10.45 3.05 3.83
CA GLU A 34 10.53 4.44 4.33
C GLU A 34 9.77 5.41 3.43
N VAL A 35 9.81 5.21 2.10
CA VAL A 35 9.00 5.97 1.15
C VAL A 35 7.51 5.74 1.40
N ALA A 36 7.09 4.50 1.66
CA ALA A 36 5.71 4.20 2.06
C ALA A 36 5.32 4.97 3.33
N ARG A 37 6.16 4.91 4.36
CA ARG A 37 5.94 5.60 5.65
C ARG A 37 5.79 7.11 5.49
N LYS A 38 6.51 7.72 4.54
CA LYS A 38 6.46 9.16 4.25
C LYS A 38 5.29 9.59 3.36
N SER A 39 4.48 8.66 2.89
CA SER A 39 3.35 8.97 2.01
C SER A 39 2.27 9.80 2.73
N PRO A 40 1.59 10.73 2.04
CA PRO A 40 0.49 11.47 2.61
C PRO A 40 -0.78 10.62 2.72
N SER A 41 -1.67 11.00 3.62
CA SER A 41 -3.00 10.42 3.74
C SER A 41 -4.03 11.47 4.14
N SER A 42 -5.31 11.19 3.89
CA SER A 42 -6.40 12.05 4.31
C SER A 42 -6.35 12.27 5.83
N PHE A 43 -6.51 13.52 6.25
CA PHE A 43 -6.39 13.96 7.66
C PHE A 43 -5.04 13.62 8.33
N GLY A 44 -4.06 13.11 7.59
CA GLY A 44 -2.79 12.62 8.17
C GLY A 44 -2.97 11.38 9.06
N MET A 45 -4.01 10.58 8.82
CA MET A 45 -4.31 9.41 9.65
C MET A 45 -3.34 8.25 9.46
N GLU A 46 -2.63 8.17 8.32
CA GLU A 46 -1.67 7.09 8.03
C GLU A 46 -2.27 5.70 8.34
N PRO A 47 -3.43 5.37 7.71
CA PRO A 47 -4.21 4.20 8.11
C PRO A 47 -3.70 2.91 7.47
N TRP A 48 -2.40 2.66 7.58
CA TRP A 48 -1.73 1.50 7.00
C TRP A 48 -0.80 0.81 7.97
N LYS A 49 -0.56 -0.46 7.70
CA LYS A 49 0.52 -1.26 8.26
C LYS A 49 1.07 -2.15 7.13
N PHE A 50 2.35 -2.36 7.11
CA PHE A 50 3.03 -3.21 6.13
C PHE A 50 3.59 -4.43 6.83
N LEU A 51 3.17 -5.63 6.42
CA LEU A 51 3.78 -6.89 6.86
C LEU A 51 4.74 -7.34 5.76
N VAL A 52 6.01 -7.47 6.10
CA VAL A 52 7.03 -7.97 5.18
C VAL A 52 7.21 -9.47 5.42
N VAL A 53 6.79 -10.28 4.46
CA VAL A 53 6.86 -11.73 4.52
C VAL A 53 8.08 -12.20 3.73
N GLN A 54 9.11 -12.67 4.45
CA GLN A 54 10.34 -13.25 3.87
C GLN A 54 10.35 -14.78 4.02
N ASN A 55 9.55 -15.31 4.94
CA ASN A 55 9.44 -16.75 5.17
C ASN A 55 8.82 -17.46 3.96
N GLN A 56 9.56 -18.38 3.33
CA GLN A 56 9.15 -19.07 2.12
C GLN A 56 7.94 -20.00 2.34
N GLU A 57 7.88 -20.69 3.47
CA GLU A 57 6.76 -21.58 3.79
C GLU A 57 5.45 -20.79 3.94
N LEU A 58 5.52 -19.56 4.51
CA LEU A 58 4.35 -18.68 4.59
C LEU A 58 3.93 -18.18 3.21
N LYS A 59 4.89 -17.81 2.33
CA LYS A 59 4.58 -17.45 0.94
C LYS A 59 3.88 -18.58 0.20
N GLU A 60 4.30 -19.83 0.42
CA GLU A 60 3.67 -21.01 -0.17
C GLU A 60 2.23 -21.21 0.33
N LYS A 61 1.96 -20.95 1.61
CA LYS A 61 0.60 -20.97 2.16
C LYS A 61 -0.28 -19.82 1.60
N ILE A 62 0.31 -18.65 1.39
CA ILE A 62 -0.38 -17.46 0.84
C ILE A 62 -0.72 -17.66 -0.66
N ARG A 63 0.16 -18.26 -1.45
CA ARG A 63 0.02 -18.34 -2.90
C ARG A 63 -1.33 -18.87 -3.39
N PRO A 64 -1.92 -19.97 -2.83
CA PRO A 64 -3.23 -20.46 -3.24
C PRO A 64 -4.35 -19.42 -3.08
N THR A 65 -4.29 -18.59 -2.03
CA THR A 65 -5.28 -17.53 -1.80
C THR A 65 -5.14 -16.38 -2.79
N CYS A 66 -3.99 -16.26 -3.43
CA CYS A 66 -3.68 -15.27 -4.47
C CYS A 66 -3.77 -15.89 -5.88
N TRP A 67 -4.77 -16.74 -6.15
CA TRP A 67 -5.04 -17.38 -7.44
C TRP A 67 -3.83 -18.14 -8.01
N ASN A 68 -3.03 -18.74 -7.15
CA ASN A 68 -1.80 -19.47 -7.49
C ASN A 68 -0.76 -18.65 -8.28
N GLN A 69 -0.77 -17.33 -8.13
CA GLN A 69 0.14 -16.44 -8.83
C GLN A 69 1.60 -16.70 -8.42
N VAL A 70 2.47 -16.99 -9.39
CA VAL A 70 3.86 -17.41 -9.18
C VAL A 70 4.69 -16.33 -8.47
N GLN A 71 4.42 -15.06 -8.73
CA GLN A 71 5.15 -13.95 -8.15
C GLN A 71 5.06 -13.88 -6.62
N ILE A 72 4.09 -14.56 -5.99
CA ILE A 72 4.00 -14.68 -4.52
C ILE A 72 5.19 -15.44 -3.94
N THR A 73 5.59 -16.53 -4.59
CA THR A 73 6.65 -17.43 -4.10
C THR A 73 8.02 -17.13 -4.71
N SER A 74 8.07 -16.56 -5.92
CA SER A 74 9.34 -16.23 -6.59
C SER A 74 9.94 -14.89 -6.16
N CYS A 75 9.18 -14.00 -5.51
CA CYS A 75 9.68 -12.69 -5.09
C CYS A 75 10.74 -12.79 -3.97
N SER A 76 11.60 -11.78 -3.89
CA SER A 76 12.50 -11.60 -2.75
C SER A 76 11.71 -11.34 -1.48
N ASP A 77 10.86 -10.32 -1.51
CA ASP A 77 10.08 -9.83 -0.36
C ASP A 77 8.62 -9.66 -0.75
N LEU A 78 7.73 -10.20 0.07
CA LEU A 78 6.28 -10.07 -0.11
C LEU A 78 5.74 -9.09 0.92
N VAL A 79 5.24 -7.95 0.48
CA VAL A 79 4.62 -6.97 1.37
C VAL A 79 3.10 -7.15 1.34
N ILE A 80 2.51 -7.47 2.48
CA ILE A 80 1.07 -7.44 2.67
C ILE A 80 0.70 -6.07 3.21
N VAL A 81 -0.08 -5.33 2.44
CA VAL A 81 -0.53 -3.98 2.76
C VAL A 81 -1.85 -4.06 3.51
N LEU A 82 -1.85 -3.63 4.76
CA LEU A 82 -3.01 -3.66 5.64
C LEU A 82 -3.63 -2.28 5.78
N ALA A 83 -4.94 -2.20 5.60
CA ALA A 83 -5.77 -1.07 5.96
C ALA A 83 -6.14 -1.17 7.45
N LYS A 84 -5.97 -0.07 8.20
CA LYS A 84 -6.36 0.03 9.61
C LYS A 84 -7.84 0.39 9.73
N ILE A 85 -8.55 -0.33 10.59
CA ILE A 85 -9.98 -0.15 10.81
C ILE A 85 -10.23 0.55 12.16
N GLU A 86 -9.78 -0.05 13.25
CA GLU A 86 -10.02 0.47 14.60
C GLU A 86 -9.30 1.79 14.85
N ASP A 87 -8.03 1.91 14.44
CA ASP A 87 -7.17 3.09 14.70
C ASP A 87 -7.77 4.40 14.15
N VAL A 88 -8.62 4.35 13.14
CA VAL A 88 -9.21 5.55 12.53
C VAL A 88 -10.53 5.98 13.18
N LYS A 89 -11.11 5.15 14.04
CA LYS A 89 -12.30 5.50 14.80
C LYS A 89 -11.96 6.48 15.92
N VAL A 90 -12.83 7.45 16.18
CA VAL A 90 -12.57 8.50 17.19
C VAL A 90 -12.34 7.91 18.57
N GLU A 91 -13.15 6.91 18.93
CA GLU A 91 -13.11 6.21 20.23
C GLU A 91 -11.80 5.48 20.51
N SER A 92 -10.98 5.21 19.47
CA SER A 92 -9.64 4.62 19.64
C SER A 92 -8.63 5.58 20.29
N GLY A 93 -8.92 6.88 20.30
CA GLY A 93 -8.01 7.95 20.73
C GLY A 93 -6.81 8.18 19.81
N VAL A 94 -6.66 7.39 18.73
CA VAL A 94 -5.56 7.55 17.77
C VAL A 94 -5.71 8.85 16.96
N PRO A 95 -6.89 9.22 16.44
CA PRO A 95 -7.06 10.49 15.74
C PRO A 95 -6.66 11.70 16.58
N GLU A 96 -7.03 11.72 17.87
CA GLU A 96 -6.62 12.78 18.76
C GLU A 96 -5.10 12.90 18.89
N LYS A 97 -4.39 11.78 19.06
CA LYS A 97 -2.93 11.72 19.07
C LYS A 97 -2.32 12.21 17.75
N ARG A 98 -2.93 11.88 16.61
CA ARG A 98 -2.48 12.31 15.28
C ARG A 98 -2.58 13.83 15.11
N PHE A 99 -3.72 14.42 15.44
CA PHE A 99 -3.90 15.88 15.43
C PHE A 99 -2.98 16.59 16.44
N GLY A 100 -2.69 15.94 17.57
CA GLY A 100 -1.78 16.46 18.60
C GLY A 100 -0.29 16.47 18.21
N ARG A 101 0.12 15.89 17.06
CA ARG A 101 1.52 15.91 16.60
C ARG A 101 2.01 17.32 16.22
N ARG A 102 1.10 18.21 15.84
CA ARG A 102 1.43 19.60 15.50
C ARG A 102 1.08 20.51 16.66
N PRO A 103 2.00 21.38 17.09
CA PRO A 103 1.66 22.43 18.04
C PRO A 103 0.54 23.31 17.50
N MET A 104 -0.58 23.37 18.19
CA MET A 104 -1.71 24.23 17.83
C MET A 104 -2.54 24.55 19.07
N PRO A 105 -3.28 25.69 19.10
CA PRO A 105 -4.24 25.99 20.15
C PRO A 105 -5.28 24.87 20.30
N GLN A 106 -5.73 24.63 21.55
CA GLN A 106 -6.70 23.55 21.85
C GLN A 106 -8.00 23.70 21.05
N GLU A 107 -8.53 24.91 20.92
CA GLU A 107 -9.72 25.20 20.12
C GLU A 107 -9.60 24.72 18.66
N LYS A 108 -8.43 24.93 18.05
CA LYS A 108 -8.15 24.48 16.69
C LYS A 108 -8.04 22.95 16.62
N LYS A 109 -7.46 22.32 17.64
CA LYS A 109 -7.41 20.85 17.73
C LYS A 109 -8.81 20.26 17.83
N ASP A 110 -9.66 20.82 18.70
CA ASP A 110 -11.04 20.40 18.88
C ASP A 110 -11.86 20.56 17.59
N PHE A 111 -11.64 21.67 16.86
CA PHE A 111 -12.26 21.86 15.56
C PHE A 111 -11.91 20.73 14.57
N TYR A 112 -10.63 20.35 14.45
CA TYR A 112 -10.22 19.26 13.55
C TYR A 112 -10.76 17.90 13.99
N ILE A 113 -10.81 17.63 15.29
CA ILE A 113 -11.38 16.39 15.84
C ILE A 113 -12.87 16.31 15.51
N ASN A 114 -13.62 17.40 15.71
CA ASN A 114 -15.05 17.46 15.38
C ASN A 114 -15.31 17.32 13.88
N LEU A 115 -14.51 17.98 13.04
CA LEU A 115 -14.59 17.84 11.58
C LEU A 115 -14.39 16.38 11.15
N TYR A 116 -13.38 15.73 11.71
CA TYR A 116 -13.08 14.33 11.44
C TYR A 116 -14.19 13.40 11.96
N ALA A 117 -14.70 13.63 13.18
CA ALA A 117 -15.79 12.86 13.75
C ALA A 117 -17.07 12.94 12.90
N ASN A 118 -17.40 14.13 12.39
CA ASN A 118 -18.55 14.31 11.49
C ASN A 118 -18.31 13.56 10.16
N HIS A 119 -17.11 13.63 9.59
CA HIS A 119 -16.77 12.86 8.38
C HIS A 119 -16.94 11.34 8.59
N LEU A 120 -16.50 10.81 9.74
CA LEU A 120 -16.72 9.39 10.08
C LEU A 120 -18.20 9.07 10.17
N LYS A 121 -18.97 9.87 10.92
CA LYS A 121 -20.41 9.67 11.12
C LYS A 121 -21.20 9.70 9.82
N ASP A 122 -20.91 10.68 8.95
CA ASP A 122 -21.72 10.94 7.76
C ASP A 122 -21.31 10.07 6.57
N THR A 123 -20.03 9.70 6.47
CA THR A 123 -19.48 9.03 5.29
C THR A 123 -18.97 7.62 5.58
N LEU A 124 -18.47 7.36 6.78
CA LEU A 124 -17.77 6.13 7.16
C LEU A 124 -18.49 5.40 8.31
N SER A 125 -19.81 5.28 8.23
CA SER A 125 -20.68 4.77 9.29
C SER A 125 -20.59 3.25 9.56
N SER A 126 -19.79 2.52 8.79
CA SER A 126 -19.60 1.07 8.95
C SER A 126 -18.13 0.69 8.74
N ASP A 127 -17.70 -0.47 9.29
CA ASP A 127 -16.35 -1.00 9.07
C ASP A 127 -16.06 -1.24 7.60
N LYS A 128 -17.06 -1.59 6.79
CA LYS A 128 -16.94 -1.68 5.34
C LYS A 128 -16.56 -0.34 4.71
N ASN A 129 -17.27 0.73 5.06
CA ASN A 129 -17.01 2.08 4.54
C ASN A 129 -15.62 2.58 5.02
N ILE A 130 -15.27 2.28 6.28
CA ILE A 130 -13.93 2.57 6.82
C ILE A 130 -12.87 1.84 6.02
N TYR A 131 -13.03 0.54 5.77
CA TYR A 131 -12.10 -0.23 4.94
C TYR A 131 -11.95 0.35 3.54
N GLU A 132 -13.04 0.68 2.86
CA GLU A 132 -13.01 1.28 1.53
C GLU A 132 -12.30 2.64 1.52
N TRP A 133 -12.42 3.42 2.58
CA TRP A 133 -11.72 4.69 2.70
C TRP A 133 -10.24 4.50 3.04
N THR A 134 -9.93 3.65 4.02
CA THR A 134 -8.54 3.42 4.47
C THR A 134 -7.73 2.70 3.39
N SER A 135 -8.31 1.74 2.67
CA SER A 135 -7.63 1.07 1.54
C SER A 135 -7.25 2.07 0.44
N ARG A 136 -8.11 3.04 0.08
CA ARG A 136 -7.72 4.11 -0.87
C ARG A 136 -6.49 4.90 -0.42
N GLN A 137 -6.32 5.11 0.90
CA GLN A 137 -5.11 5.77 1.41
C GLN A 137 -3.88 4.86 1.26
N THR A 138 -4.01 3.54 1.43
CA THR A 138 -2.89 2.62 1.24
C THR A 138 -2.38 2.62 -0.20
N TYR A 139 -3.25 2.82 -1.20
CA TYR A 139 -2.88 2.89 -2.62
C TYR A 139 -1.93 4.05 -2.93
N ILE A 140 -2.03 5.16 -2.19
CA ILE A 140 -1.08 6.28 -2.30
C ILE A 140 0.32 5.80 -1.89
N ALA A 141 0.43 5.11 -0.75
CA ALA A 141 1.69 4.56 -0.28
C ALA A 141 2.24 3.48 -1.23
N VAL A 142 1.38 2.59 -1.74
CA VAL A 142 1.74 1.55 -2.72
C VAL A 142 2.29 2.17 -4.01
N GLY A 143 1.63 3.20 -4.55
CA GLY A 143 2.12 3.91 -5.74
C GLY A 143 3.54 4.49 -5.53
N ASN A 144 3.78 5.09 -4.37
CA ASN A 144 5.08 5.63 -3.99
C ASN A 144 6.13 4.52 -3.82
N MET A 145 5.78 3.39 -3.16
CA MET A 145 6.66 2.22 -3.01
C MET A 145 7.12 1.66 -4.35
N MET A 146 6.16 1.44 -5.26
CA MET A 146 6.45 0.90 -6.59
C MET A 146 7.34 1.84 -7.41
N THR A 147 7.12 3.15 -7.31
CA THR A 147 7.94 4.15 -8.00
C THR A 147 9.35 4.21 -7.40
N ALA A 148 9.46 4.17 -6.07
CA ALA A 148 10.75 4.14 -5.37
C ALA A 148 11.56 2.87 -5.72
N ALA A 149 10.92 1.70 -5.71
CA ALA A 149 11.54 0.45 -6.12
C ALA A 149 12.07 0.53 -7.55
N ALA A 150 11.26 1.02 -8.49
CA ALA A 150 11.65 1.17 -9.89
C ALA A 150 12.83 2.14 -10.06
N ALA A 151 12.88 3.22 -9.27
CA ALA A 151 13.97 4.20 -9.32
C ALA A 151 15.35 3.61 -8.94
N ILE A 152 15.34 2.50 -8.19
CA ILE A 152 16.57 1.76 -7.79
C ILE A 152 16.70 0.40 -8.48
N GLY A 153 15.93 0.16 -9.56
CA GLY A 153 16.05 -1.05 -10.38
C GLY A 153 15.40 -2.30 -9.77
N ILE A 154 14.46 -2.14 -8.84
CA ILE A 154 13.70 -3.24 -8.22
C ILE A 154 12.29 -3.30 -8.83
N ASP A 155 11.90 -4.50 -9.22
CA ASP A 155 10.60 -4.80 -9.79
C ASP A 155 9.53 -5.02 -8.70
N SER A 156 8.27 -4.79 -9.09
CA SER A 156 7.11 -5.01 -8.22
C SER A 156 5.90 -5.49 -9.01
N CYS A 157 4.91 -6.06 -8.30
CA CYS A 157 3.62 -6.41 -8.89
C CYS A 157 2.48 -6.16 -7.90
N PRO A 158 1.65 -5.13 -8.09
CA PRO A 158 0.48 -4.96 -7.25
C PRO A 158 -0.56 -6.03 -7.58
N ILE A 159 -1.05 -6.74 -6.57
CA ILE A 159 -1.99 -7.85 -6.67
C ILE A 159 -3.25 -7.51 -5.88
N GLU A 160 -4.38 -7.38 -6.58
CA GLU A 160 -5.73 -7.32 -6.02
C GLU A 160 -6.46 -8.67 -6.16
N GLY A 161 -5.90 -9.58 -6.99
CA GLY A 161 -6.45 -10.91 -7.23
C GLY A 161 -6.13 -11.87 -6.09
N PHE A 162 -6.85 -11.76 -4.97
CA PHE A 162 -6.74 -12.66 -3.82
C PHE A 162 -8.09 -12.87 -3.14
N GLU A 163 -8.21 -14.00 -2.44
CA GLU A 163 -9.35 -14.34 -1.59
C GLU A 163 -9.10 -13.75 -0.19
N LYS A 164 -9.63 -12.55 0.06
CA LYS A 164 -9.34 -11.71 1.24
C LYS A 164 -9.50 -12.49 2.55
N ASP A 165 -10.66 -13.11 2.77
CA ASP A 165 -10.97 -13.78 4.04
C ASP A 165 -10.02 -14.95 4.32
N LYS A 166 -9.66 -15.72 3.28
CA LYS A 166 -8.70 -16.83 3.42
C LYS A 166 -7.28 -16.34 3.71
N LEU A 167 -6.87 -15.25 3.05
CA LEU A 167 -5.57 -14.64 3.28
C LEU A 167 -5.47 -14.08 4.71
N GLU A 168 -6.49 -13.38 5.17
CA GLU A 168 -6.58 -12.83 6.53
C GLU A 168 -6.55 -13.95 7.58
N GLN A 169 -7.19 -15.08 7.31
CA GLN A 169 -7.15 -16.25 8.18
C GLN A 169 -5.74 -16.87 8.25
N ILE A 170 -5.05 -17.04 7.11
CA ILE A 170 -3.65 -17.55 7.09
C ILE A 170 -2.71 -16.64 7.86
N LEU A 171 -2.94 -15.33 7.79
CA LEU A 171 -2.15 -14.32 8.50
C LEU A 171 -2.58 -14.13 9.97
N GLU A 172 -3.59 -14.85 10.43
CA GLU A 172 -4.17 -14.77 11.78
C GLU A 172 -4.50 -13.30 12.18
N LEU A 173 -5.07 -12.55 11.23
CA LEU A 173 -5.37 -11.14 11.44
C LEU A 173 -6.62 -10.94 12.30
N ASP A 174 -6.53 -10.02 13.26
CA ASP A 174 -7.71 -9.41 13.88
C ASP A 174 -8.34 -8.43 12.87
N THR A 175 -9.37 -8.89 12.15
CA THR A 175 -10.01 -8.12 11.07
C THR A 175 -10.82 -6.92 11.57
N THR A 176 -11.05 -6.80 12.87
CA THR A 176 -11.61 -5.59 13.48
C THR A 176 -10.57 -4.45 13.52
N LYS A 177 -9.28 -4.79 13.52
CA LYS A 177 -8.14 -3.85 13.56
C LYS A 177 -7.49 -3.64 12.21
N TYR A 178 -7.28 -4.72 11.45
CA TYR A 178 -6.53 -4.71 10.20
C TYR A 178 -7.23 -5.57 9.16
N GLN A 179 -7.32 -5.07 7.94
CA GLN A 179 -7.81 -5.85 6.80
C GLN A 179 -6.83 -5.73 5.62
N VAL A 180 -6.68 -6.81 4.85
CA VAL A 180 -5.77 -6.80 3.69
C VAL A 180 -6.33 -5.90 2.59
N ALA A 181 -5.53 -4.92 2.16
CA ALA A 181 -5.87 -4.01 1.07
C ALA A 181 -5.20 -4.41 -0.25
N MET A 182 -3.95 -4.93 -0.19
CA MET A 182 -3.19 -5.32 -1.36
C MET A 182 -2.06 -6.26 -0.99
N VAL A 183 -1.66 -7.09 -1.95
CA VAL A 183 -0.46 -7.93 -1.87
C VAL A 183 0.57 -7.40 -2.87
N LEU A 184 1.79 -7.13 -2.42
CA LEU A 184 2.80 -6.42 -3.19
C LEU A 184 4.17 -7.12 -3.11
N PRO A 185 4.46 -8.08 -4.01
CA PRO A 185 5.77 -8.69 -4.14
C PRO A 185 6.79 -7.73 -4.76
N PHE A 186 8.02 -7.80 -4.27
CA PHE A 186 9.21 -7.11 -4.77
C PHE A 186 10.33 -8.11 -5.07
N GLY A 187 11.16 -7.79 -6.06
CA GLY A 187 12.30 -8.61 -6.47
C GLY A 187 12.92 -8.13 -7.77
N TYR A 188 13.65 -8.98 -8.42
CA TYR A 188 14.27 -8.73 -9.72
C TYR A 188 13.57 -9.59 -10.77
N ARG A 189 13.18 -9.00 -11.90
CA ARG A 189 12.54 -9.75 -13.00
C ARG A 189 13.41 -10.88 -13.51
N LEU A 190 12.81 -12.02 -13.81
CA LEU A 190 13.46 -13.14 -14.48
C LEU A 190 13.44 -12.96 -16.01
N ASN A 191 12.34 -12.44 -16.55
CA ASN A 191 12.10 -12.26 -17.97
C ASN A 191 12.17 -10.79 -18.36
N GLU A 192 12.38 -10.51 -19.64
CA GLU A 192 12.32 -9.16 -20.18
C GLU A 192 10.96 -8.52 -19.92
N GLN A 193 10.97 -7.21 -19.73
CA GLN A 193 9.76 -6.42 -19.54
C GLN A 193 8.94 -6.39 -20.85
N SER A 194 7.64 -6.64 -20.73
CA SER A 194 6.69 -6.40 -21.82
C SER A 194 6.48 -4.90 -22.04
N ASP A 195 6.09 -4.53 -23.25
CA ASP A 195 5.72 -3.15 -23.58
C ASP A 195 4.63 -2.62 -22.63
N GLN A 196 4.80 -1.38 -22.20
CA GLN A 196 3.78 -0.69 -21.43
C GLN A 196 2.73 -0.09 -22.36
N LEU A 197 1.52 -0.59 -22.28
CA LEU A 197 0.38 -0.01 -22.99
C LEU A 197 -0.32 1.01 -22.08
N ARG A 198 -0.49 2.24 -22.57
CA ARG A 198 -1.18 3.32 -21.88
C ARG A 198 -2.09 4.05 -22.86
N LEU A 199 -3.19 4.59 -22.35
CA LEU A 199 -4.00 5.54 -23.10
C LEU A 199 -3.15 6.77 -23.45
N SER A 200 -3.51 7.45 -24.55
CA SER A 200 -2.87 8.72 -24.92
C SER A 200 -3.13 9.80 -23.87
N PHE A 201 -2.27 10.80 -23.85
CA PHE A 201 -2.41 11.91 -22.90
C PHE A 201 -3.78 12.59 -23.02
N ASP A 202 -4.26 12.83 -24.26
CA ASP A 202 -5.51 13.54 -24.52
C ASP A 202 -6.77 12.72 -24.18
N GLU A 203 -6.64 11.38 -24.05
CA GLU A 203 -7.74 10.52 -23.57
C GLU A 203 -7.94 10.61 -22.05
N VAL A 204 -6.93 11.03 -21.30
CA VAL A 204 -6.96 11.04 -19.83
C VAL A 204 -6.82 12.43 -19.22
N VAL A 205 -6.47 13.45 -20.02
CA VAL A 205 -6.24 14.83 -19.55
C VAL A 205 -7.06 15.81 -20.35
N GLU A 206 -7.89 16.57 -19.67
CA GLU A 206 -8.66 17.68 -20.24
C GLU A 206 -8.31 19.00 -19.54
N PHE A 207 -8.02 20.04 -20.32
CA PHE A 207 -7.76 21.38 -19.79
C PHE A 207 -9.04 22.23 -19.82
N VAL A 208 -9.63 22.49 -18.68
CA VAL A 208 -10.73 23.44 -18.52
C VAL A 208 -10.13 24.82 -18.30
N LYS A 209 -10.37 25.76 -19.23
CA LYS A 209 -9.84 27.13 -19.22
C LYS A 209 -10.93 28.14 -18.90
#